data_0e9e6c65f5bab270e1a7984a16f5efaa
#
_entry.id   0e9e6c65f5bab270e1a7984a16f5efaa
#
_cell.length_a   1.000
_cell.length_b   1.000
_cell.length_c   1.000
_cell.angle_alpha   90.00
_cell.angle_beta   90.00
_cell.angle_gamma   90.00
#
_symmetry.space_group_name_H-M   'P 1'
#
loop_
_entity.id
_entity.type
_entity.pdbx_description
1 polymer ?
#
loop_
_entity_poly.entity_id
_entity_poly.type
_entity_poly.pdbx_seq_one_letter_code
_entity_poly.pdbx_strand_id
1 'polypeptide(L)'
;MGKWGEDEAALYLEDEGYTIIDRDWRLGRRDLDILAYTPDDNTLVVVEVKTRTGEEYQQPEEAVTPGKMRNLAIAANAYVKEYQVDKVLRFDVISIVGCAHQVKSLQHLKDAFNPMLIL
;
A
#
# COMPACT_ATOMS: atom_id res chain seq x y z
N MET A 1 5.12 7.77 -13.58
CA MET A 1 5.17 8.52 -12.34
C MET A 1 6.38 8.07 -11.55
N GLY A 2 7.15 8.98 -11.01
CA GLY A 2 8.34 8.64 -10.29
C GLY A 2 8.08 7.95 -8.96
N LYS A 3 9.16 7.50 -8.35
CA LYS A 3 9.08 6.79 -7.08
C LYS A 3 8.95 7.70 -5.87
N TRP A 4 8.90 9.02 -6.08
CA TRP A 4 8.91 9.95 -4.95
C TRP A 4 7.74 9.70 -4.00
N GLY A 5 6.56 9.37 -4.53
CA GLY A 5 5.40 9.09 -3.70
C GLY A 5 5.58 7.85 -2.84
N GLU A 6 6.11 6.78 -3.43
CA GLU A 6 6.42 5.57 -2.66
C GLU A 6 7.49 5.82 -1.62
N ASP A 7 8.52 6.61 -1.96
CA ASP A 7 9.57 6.96 -1.01
C ASP A 7 9.01 7.74 0.17
N GLU A 8 8.12 8.70 -0.11
CA GLU A 8 7.46 9.48 0.95
C GLU A 8 6.57 8.59 1.81
N ALA A 9 5.83 7.69 1.20
CA ALA A 9 4.98 6.76 1.93
C ALA A 9 5.82 5.85 2.83
N ALA A 10 6.95 5.36 2.33
CA ALA A 10 7.84 4.50 3.11
C ALA A 10 8.41 5.25 4.31
N LEU A 11 8.85 6.50 4.12
CA LEU A 11 9.36 7.33 5.22
C LEU A 11 8.27 7.57 6.27
N TYR A 12 7.07 7.89 5.83
CA TYR A 12 5.93 8.07 6.72
C TYR A 12 5.68 6.81 7.55
N LEU A 13 5.66 5.66 6.89
CA LEU A 13 5.40 4.38 7.59
C LEU A 13 6.50 4.09 8.62
N GLU A 14 7.76 4.32 8.25
CA GLU A 14 8.88 4.12 9.18
C GLU A 14 8.77 5.06 10.38
N ASP A 15 8.39 6.32 10.14
CA ASP A 15 8.18 7.28 11.23
C ASP A 15 7.06 6.84 12.16
N GLU A 16 6.06 6.13 11.62
CA GLU A 16 4.93 5.62 12.41
C GLU A 16 5.25 4.26 13.06
N GLY A 17 6.48 3.78 12.92
CA GLY A 17 6.93 2.57 13.59
C GLY A 17 6.79 1.29 12.77
N TYR A 18 6.37 1.39 11.52
CA TYR A 18 6.28 0.22 10.64
C TYR A 18 7.67 -0.21 10.17
N THR A 19 7.83 -1.49 9.93
CA THR A 19 9.05 -2.03 9.35
C THR A 19 8.79 -2.40 7.90
N ILE A 20 9.43 -1.68 6.98
CA ILE A 20 9.33 -1.98 5.55
C ILE A 20 10.08 -3.27 5.27
N ILE A 21 9.41 -4.26 4.68
CA ILE A 21 10.05 -5.54 4.38
C ILE A 21 10.27 -5.76 2.89
N ASP A 22 9.48 -5.08 2.05
CA ASP A 22 9.66 -5.20 0.61
C ASP A 22 8.98 -4.02 -0.09
N ARG A 23 9.44 -3.72 -1.32
CA ARG A 23 8.87 -2.67 -2.15
C ARG A 23 8.89 -3.13 -3.60
N ASP A 24 7.89 -2.68 -4.37
CA ASP A 24 7.81 -2.97 -5.83
C ASP A 24 7.91 -4.47 -6.13
N TRP A 25 7.27 -5.28 -5.32
CA TRP A 25 7.26 -6.73 -5.55
C TRP A 25 6.26 -7.08 -6.64
N ARG A 26 6.64 -7.95 -7.55
CA ARG A 26 5.82 -8.25 -8.72
C ARG A 26 5.51 -9.73 -8.87
N LEU A 27 4.28 -9.98 -9.33
CA LEU A 27 3.83 -11.28 -9.78
C LEU A 27 3.21 -11.10 -11.17
N GLY A 28 4.00 -11.35 -12.23
CA GLY A 28 3.58 -11.05 -13.58
C GLY A 28 3.33 -9.56 -13.75
N ARG A 29 2.09 -9.19 -14.08
CA ARG A 29 1.69 -7.78 -14.25
C ARG A 29 1.11 -7.17 -12.99
N ARG A 30 0.99 -7.96 -11.92
CA ARG A 30 0.50 -7.48 -10.63
C ARG A 30 1.68 -7.02 -9.81
N ASP A 31 1.52 -5.90 -9.13
CA ASP A 31 2.59 -5.38 -8.28
C ASP A 31 2.04 -4.94 -6.93
N LEU A 32 2.93 -5.00 -5.94
CA LEU A 32 2.67 -4.52 -4.58
C LEU A 32 3.66 -3.39 -4.32
N ASP A 33 3.14 -2.21 -4.00
CA ASP A 33 4.00 -1.03 -3.84
C ASP A 33 4.87 -1.13 -2.61
N ILE A 34 4.28 -1.39 -1.45
CA ILE A 34 5.00 -1.51 -0.18
C ILE A 34 4.40 -2.64 0.63
N LEU A 35 5.27 -3.43 1.26
CA LEU A 35 4.87 -4.41 2.26
C LEU A 35 5.60 -4.07 3.55
N ALA A 36 4.87 -4.04 4.65
CA ALA A 36 5.42 -3.63 5.94
C ALA A 36 4.77 -4.38 7.08
N TYR A 37 5.52 -4.58 8.17
CA TYR A 37 4.94 -5.07 9.41
C TYR A 37 4.50 -3.90 10.26
N THR A 38 3.37 -4.05 10.96
CA THR A 38 2.88 -3.05 11.90
C THR A 38 3.87 -2.87 13.06
N PRO A 39 3.75 -1.77 13.82
CA PRO A 39 4.64 -1.54 14.96
C PRO A 39 4.63 -2.67 15.99
N ASP A 40 3.48 -3.34 16.17
CA ASP A 40 3.39 -4.48 17.09
C ASP A 40 3.85 -5.80 16.46
N ASP A 41 4.27 -5.76 15.20
CA ASP A 41 4.80 -6.91 14.46
C ASP A 41 3.78 -8.04 14.24
N ASN A 42 2.50 -7.77 14.42
CA ASN A 42 1.46 -8.81 14.32
C ASN A 42 0.80 -8.90 12.95
N THR A 43 0.94 -7.87 12.13
CA THR A 43 0.22 -7.75 10.86
C THR A 43 1.16 -7.40 9.73
N LEU A 44 1.01 -8.13 8.61
CA LEU A 44 1.63 -7.74 7.34
C LEU A 44 0.66 -6.81 6.63
N VAL A 45 1.11 -5.60 6.34
CA VAL A 45 0.31 -4.59 5.65
C VAL A 45 0.78 -4.47 4.22
N VAL A 46 -0.16 -4.63 3.28
CA VAL A 46 0.07 -4.37 1.86
C VAL A 46 -0.44 -2.97 1.60
N VAL A 47 0.45 -2.06 1.21
CA VAL A 47 0.12 -0.65 1.06
C VAL A 47 0.13 -0.27 -0.41
N GLU A 48 -1.00 0.19 -0.90
CA GLU A 48 -1.13 0.78 -2.23
C GLU A 48 -0.89 2.27 -2.10
N VAL A 49 0.04 2.81 -2.89
CA VAL A 49 0.38 4.22 -2.85
C VAL A 49 -0.21 4.93 -4.05
N LYS A 50 -0.93 6.00 -3.81
CA LYS A 50 -1.55 6.81 -4.85
C LYS A 50 -1.04 8.24 -4.74
N THR A 51 -0.45 8.73 -5.83
CA THR A 51 0.14 10.07 -5.88
C THR A 51 -0.68 10.95 -6.81
N ARG A 52 -0.99 12.16 -6.37
CA ARG A 52 -1.74 13.14 -7.13
C ARG A 52 -1.05 14.49 -7.11
N THR A 53 -1.13 15.22 -8.19
CA THR A 53 -0.69 16.61 -8.24
C THR A 53 -1.92 17.50 -8.09
N GLY A 54 -1.84 18.40 -7.20
CA GLY A 54 -2.72 19.47 -6.78
C GLY A 54 -4.19 19.50 -7.17
N GLU A 55 -4.52 19.46 -8.45
CA GLU A 55 -5.88 19.72 -8.92
C GLU A 55 -6.79 18.50 -8.87
N GLU A 56 -6.23 17.31 -8.85
CA GLU A 56 -7.00 16.06 -8.89
C GLU A 56 -7.24 15.56 -7.49
N TYR A 57 -8.41 15.91 -6.95
CA TYR A 57 -8.78 15.44 -5.62
C TYR A 57 -9.53 14.12 -5.73
N GLN A 58 -9.11 13.17 -4.92
CA GLN A 58 -9.76 11.88 -4.86
C GLN A 58 -9.58 11.33 -3.44
N GLN A 59 -10.65 10.79 -2.86
CA GLN A 59 -10.55 10.15 -1.55
C GLN A 59 -9.71 8.88 -1.66
N PRO A 60 -8.97 8.49 -0.61
CA PRO A 60 -8.18 7.26 -0.64
C PRO A 60 -8.98 6.02 -1.06
N GLU A 61 -10.23 5.89 -0.63
CA GLU A 61 -11.10 4.77 -0.98
C GLU A 61 -11.34 4.68 -2.49
N GLU A 62 -11.34 5.81 -3.19
CA GLU A 62 -11.58 5.86 -4.63
C GLU A 62 -10.38 5.41 -5.45
N ALA A 63 -9.23 5.31 -4.81
CA ALA A 63 -8.00 4.90 -5.48
C ALA A 63 -7.99 3.40 -5.81
N VAL A 64 -8.85 2.61 -5.19
CA VAL A 64 -8.83 1.16 -5.32
C VAL A 64 -10.15 0.65 -5.85
N THR A 65 -10.17 0.27 -7.14
CA THR A 65 -11.33 -0.33 -7.78
C THR A 65 -11.44 -1.82 -7.43
N PRO A 66 -12.60 -2.46 -7.67
CA PRO A 66 -12.72 -3.91 -7.43
C PRO A 66 -11.68 -4.74 -8.19
N GLY A 67 -11.35 -4.35 -9.42
CA GLY A 67 -10.30 -5.04 -10.18
C GLY A 67 -8.95 -4.90 -9.53
N LYS A 68 -8.62 -3.69 -9.05
CA LYS A 68 -7.37 -3.45 -8.35
C LYS A 68 -7.32 -4.22 -7.03
N MET A 69 -8.42 -4.24 -6.29
CA MET A 69 -8.50 -5.01 -5.03
C MET A 69 -8.22 -6.49 -5.27
N ARG A 70 -8.79 -7.05 -6.35
CA ARG A 70 -8.58 -8.45 -6.70
C ARG A 70 -7.12 -8.71 -7.03
N ASN A 71 -6.51 -7.83 -7.83
CA ASN A 71 -5.09 -7.97 -8.19
C ASN A 71 -4.19 -7.89 -6.97
N LEU A 72 -4.47 -6.96 -6.06
CA LEU A 72 -3.72 -6.84 -4.81
C LEU A 72 -3.85 -8.10 -3.95
N ALA A 73 -5.06 -8.63 -3.84
CA ALA A 73 -5.31 -9.83 -3.05
C ALA A 73 -4.57 -11.05 -3.62
N ILE A 74 -4.59 -11.21 -4.95
CA ILE A 74 -3.89 -12.33 -5.61
C ILE A 74 -2.39 -12.22 -5.39
N ALA A 75 -1.82 -11.04 -5.60
CA ALA A 75 -0.39 -10.83 -5.43
C ALA A 75 0.03 -11.00 -3.97
N ALA A 76 -0.77 -10.47 -3.03
CA ALA A 76 -0.48 -10.60 -1.61
C ALA A 76 -0.51 -12.06 -1.15
N ASN A 77 -1.47 -12.83 -1.64
CA ASN A 77 -1.56 -14.25 -1.32
C ASN A 77 -0.32 -15.01 -1.81
N ALA A 78 0.14 -14.69 -3.02
CA ALA A 78 1.35 -15.29 -3.57
C ALA A 78 2.58 -14.91 -2.74
N TYR A 79 2.67 -13.66 -2.31
CA TYR A 79 3.77 -13.20 -1.47
C TYR A 79 3.81 -13.96 -0.14
N VAL A 80 2.67 -14.06 0.52
CA VAL A 80 2.54 -14.74 1.81
C VAL A 80 2.98 -16.20 1.69
N LYS A 81 2.58 -16.86 0.60
CA LYS A 81 2.95 -18.27 0.38
C LYS A 81 4.43 -18.42 0.08
N GLU A 82 4.98 -17.54 -0.77
CA GLU A 82 6.38 -17.64 -1.16
C GLU A 82 7.32 -17.45 0.02
N TYR A 83 7.02 -16.47 0.87
CA TYR A 83 7.89 -16.14 2.01
C TYR A 83 7.40 -16.70 3.33
N GLN A 84 6.38 -17.56 3.28
CA GLN A 84 5.84 -18.24 4.46
C GLN A 84 5.53 -17.28 5.61
N VAL A 85 4.84 -16.19 5.27
CA VAL A 85 4.46 -15.18 6.25
C VAL A 85 3.32 -15.74 7.10
N ASP A 86 3.51 -15.76 8.42
CA ASP A 86 2.52 -16.26 9.37
C ASP A 86 2.00 -15.10 10.22
N LYS A 87 1.29 -14.18 9.55
CA LYS A 87 0.75 -12.98 10.19
C LYS A 87 -0.60 -12.64 9.58
N VAL A 88 -1.37 -11.87 10.30
CA VAL A 88 -2.61 -11.30 9.76
C VAL A 88 -2.27 -10.38 8.59
N LEU A 89 -3.11 -10.38 7.58
CA LEU A 89 -2.91 -9.58 6.38
C LEU A 89 -3.90 -8.41 6.40
N ARG A 90 -3.40 -7.21 6.10
CA ARG A 90 -4.23 -6.00 6.05
C ARG A 90 -3.86 -5.19 4.80
N PHE A 91 -4.87 -4.59 4.16
CA PHE A 91 -4.66 -3.79 2.96
C PHE A 91 -4.93 -2.31 3.28
N ASP A 92 -3.93 -1.49 3.07
CA ASP A 92 -4.00 -0.05 3.33
C ASP A 92 -3.80 0.73 2.04
N VAL A 93 -4.29 1.96 2.01
CA VAL A 93 -4.01 2.91 0.93
C VAL A 93 -3.37 4.15 1.53
N ILE A 94 -2.29 4.60 0.94
CA ILE A 94 -1.70 5.90 1.27
C ILE A 94 -1.86 6.79 0.04
N SER A 95 -2.55 7.90 0.23
CA SER A 95 -2.80 8.88 -0.82
C SER A 95 -1.97 10.12 -0.53
N ILE A 96 -1.15 10.54 -1.50
CA ILE A 96 -0.25 11.67 -1.36
C ILE A 96 -0.59 12.70 -2.42
N VAL A 97 -0.81 13.95 -1.98
CA VAL A 97 -1.01 15.08 -2.87
C VAL A 97 0.21 15.98 -2.79
N GLY A 98 0.73 16.37 -3.94
CA GLY A 98 1.89 17.25 -3.99
C GLY A 98 2.73 16.99 -5.22
N CYS A 99 4.00 17.35 -5.13
CA CYS A 99 4.99 17.06 -6.16
C CYS A 99 6.27 16.59 -5.49
N ALA A 100 7.26 16.22 -6.29
CA ALA A 100 8.51 15.67 -5.76
C ALA A 100 9.10 16.61 -4.70
N HIS A 101 9.38 16.05 -3.52
CA HIS A 101 9.97 16.74 -2.38
C HIS A 101 9.09 17.81 -1.74
N GLN A 102 7.80 17.91 -2.15
CA GLN A 102 6.84 18.84 -1.58
C GLN A 102 5.49 18.18 -1.40
N VAL A 103 5.33 17.48 -0.30
CA VAL A 103 4.06 16.84 0.04
C VAL A 103 3.12 17.88 0.61
N LYS A 104 1.95 18.07 -0.02
CA LYS A 104 0.91 18.97 0.49
C LYS A 104 0.02 18.28 1.51
N SER A 105 -0.29 17.02 1.25
CA SER A 105 -1.08 16.23 2.20
C SER A 105 -0.79 14.75 1.99
N LEU A 106 -0.92 14.00 3.08
CA LEU A 106 -0.82 12.55 3.06
C LEU A 106 -1.97 12.01 3.89
N GLN A 107 -2.71 11.06 3.31
CA GLN A 107 -3.80 10.38 4.00
C GLN A 107 -3.50 8.88 4.01
N HIS A 108 -3.65 8.27 5.16
CA HIS A 108 -3.42 6.84 5.33
C HIS A 108 -4.75 6.19 5.72
N LEU A 109 -5.33 5.45 4.80
CA LEU A 109 -6.55 4.67 5.05
C LEU A 109 -6.15 3.26 5.42
N LYS A 110 -6.29 2.93 6.68
CA LYS A 110 -5.97 1.60 7.20
C LYS A 110 -7.14 0.67 6.95
N ASP A 111 -6.83 -0.58 6.63
CA ASP A 111 -7.85 -1.61 6.39
C ASP A 111 -8.85 -1.15 5.34
N ALA A 112 -8.33 -0.77 4.18
CA ALA A 112 -9.11 -0.14 3.12
C ALA A 112 -10.14 -1.08 2.51
N PHE A 113 -9.90 -2.38 2.52
CA PHE A 113 -10.86 -3.37 2.03
C PHE A 113 -10.54 -4.74 2.59
N ASN A 114 -11.56 -5.60 2.59
CA ASN A 114 -11.41 -6.99 2.99
C ASN A 114 -11.45 -7.85 1.73
N PRO A 115 -10.34 -8.51 1.34
CA PRO A 115 -10.30 -9.30 0.12
C PRO A 115 -11.28 -10.46 0.12
N MET A 116 -11.70 -10.94 1.27
CA MET A 116 -12.67 -12.03 1.36
C MET A 116 -14.04 -11.64 0.83
N LEU A 117 -14.33 -10.35 0.74
CA LEU A 117 -15.62 -9.87 0.24
C LEU A 117 -15.68 -9.79 -1.28
N ILE A 118 -14.57 -9.97 -1.98
CA ILE A 118 -14.49 -9.82 -3.43
C ILE A 118 -13.90 -11.03 -4.16
N LEU A 119 -13.41 -12.00 -3.45
CA LEU A 119 -12.85 -13.23 -4.05
C LEU A 119 -13.88 -14.38 -4.12
#